data_782df5194ddc9d8ba4ae0047fcea6925
#
_entry.id   782df5194ddc9d8ba4ae0047fcea6925
#
_cell.length_a   1.000
_cell.length_b   1.000
_cell.length_c   1.000
_cell.angle_alpha   90.00
_cell.angle_beta   90.00
_cell.angle_gamma   90.00
#
_symmetry.space_group_name_H-M   'P 1'
#
loop_
_entity.id
_entity.type
_entity.pdbx_description
1 polymer ?
#
loop_
_entity_poly.entity_id
_entity_poly.type
_entity_poly.pdbx_seq_one_letter_code
_entity_poly.pdbx_strand_id
1 'polypeptide(L)'
;MLKLISWNVNGLRACYDKGFTDIFRQLDADFFCLQETKMQAGQLDLQFDGYQSYWNYAEKKGYSGTAVFTRLQPISVSYGMDRTEHDREGRIITLEMEDFFLVNVYTPNSQEGLKRLEYRMTWEDDFLHFLKQLETQKPIIVCGDLNVAHQEIDLKNPKTNMGNAGFTNEEREKFGTLLDSGFIDTFRYFHPDEPGRYSWWSYRFNARKNNAGWRIDYFLVSEELKDKLVSADILSDIQGSDHCPVELVADI
;
A
#
# COMPACT_ATOMS: atom_id res chain seq x y z
N MET A 1 11.97 -18.00 1.71
CA MET A 1 11.25 -17.28 0.64
C MET A 1 9.90 -16.87 1.20
N LEU A 2 9.60 -15.58 1.19
CA LEU A 2 8.37 -14.98 1.71
C LEU A 2 7.50 -14.45 0.56
N LYS A 3 6.20 -14.66 0.67
CA LYS A 3 5.19 -14.08 -0.22
C LYS A 3 4.39 -13.03 0.53
N LEU A 4 4.37 -11.82 -0.01
CA LEU A 4 3.68 -10.68 0.56
C LEU A 4 2.61 -10.17 -0.42
N ILE A 5 1.41 -9.89 0.08
CA ILE A 5 0.31 -9.30 -0.66
C ILE A 5 -0.07 -7.98 0.00
N SER A 6 -0.32 -6.97 -0.83
CA SER A 6 -0.89 -5.69 -0.40
C SER A 6 -2.12 -5.36 -1.22
N TRP A 7 -3.23 -4.98 -0.56
CA TRP A 7 -4.49 -4.71 -1.23
C TRP A 7 -5.31 -3.61 -0.53
N ASN A 8 -5.55 -2.53 -1.22
CA ASN A 8 -6.59 -1.58 -0.82
C ASN A 8 -7.96 -2.17 -1.13
N VAL A 9 -8.74 -2.48 -0.11
CA VAL A 9 -10.04 -3.17 -0.23
C VAL A 9 -11.22 -2.22 -0.34
N ASN A 10 -10.99 -0.91 -0.24
CA ASN A 10 -12.03 0.14 -0.32
C ASN A 10 -13.28 -0.19 0.51
N GLY A 11 -13.06 -0.63 1.74
CA GLY A 11 -14.09 -1.11 2.67
C GLY A 11 -14.17 -2.63 2.71
N LEU A 12 -13.56 -3.21 3.76
CA LEU A 12 -13.39 -4.66 3.89
C LEU A 12 -14.74 -5.42 3.92
N ARG A 13 -15.80 -4.88 4.52
CA ARG A 13 -17.11 -5.54 4.53
C ARG A 13 -17.65 -5.72 3.11
N ALA A 14 -17.56 -4.67 2.29
CA ALA A 14 -18.02 -4.77 0.90
C ALA A 14 -17.14 -5.70 0.05
N CYS A 15 -15.85 -5.78 0.32
CA CYS A 15 -14.93 -6.71 -0.32
C CYS A 15 -15.17 -8.15 0.15
N TYR A 16 -15.51 -8.33 1.44
CA TYR A 16 -15.88 -9.62 2.03
C TYR A 16 -17.07 -10.25 1.30
N ASP A 17 -18.14 -9.47 1.08
CA ASP A 17 -19.33 -9.91 0.35
C ASP A 17 -19.04 -10.29 -1.12
N LYS A 18 -17.88 -9.86 -1.65
CA LYS A 18 -17.42 -10.16 -3.02
C LYS A 18 -16.37 -11.28 -3.08
N GLY A 19 -16.21 -12.05 -2.01
CA GLY A 19 -15.36 -13.25 -1.99
C GLY A 19 -13.93 -13.02 -1.46
N PHE A 20 -13.70 -11.99 -0.65
CA PHE A 20 -12.39 -11.72 -0.03
C PHE A 20 -11.76 -12.96 0.62
N THR A 21 -12.58 -13.77 1.33
CA THR A 21 -12.09 -14.96 2.04
C THR A 21 -11.47 -16.00 1.11
N ASP A 22 -12.09 -16.22 -0.05
CA ASP A 22 -11.61 -17.19 -1.02
C ASP A 22 -10.35 -16.65 -1.72
N ILE A 23 -10.32 -15.36 -2.04
CA ILE A 23 -9.14 -14.69 -2.60
C ILE A 23 -7.97 -14.76 -1.62
N PHE A 24 -8.21 -14.46 -0.34
CA PHE A 24 -7.20 -14.54 0.71
C PHE A 24 -6.57 -15.94 0.79
N ARG A 25 -7.40 -16.99 0.80
CA ARG A 25 -6.93 -18.38 0.83
C ARG A 25 -6.19 -18.77 -0.45
N GLN A 26 -6.68 -18.35 -1.62
CA GLN A 26 -6.07 -18.63 -2.92
C GLN A 26 -4.69 -18.00 -3.05
N LEU A 27 -4.51 -16.78 -2.59
CA LEU A 27 -3.25 -16.06 -2.65
C LEU A 27 -2.21 -16.63 -1.70
N ASP A 28 -2.62 -17.22 -0.57
CA ASP A 28 -1.78 -18.03 0.34
C ASP A 28 -0.46 -17.35 0.70
N ALA A 29 -0.53 -16.11 1.19
CA ALA A 29 0.63 -15.27 1.46
C ALA A 29 1.10 -15.39 2.92
N ASP A 30 2.39 -15.18 3.17
CA ASP A 30 2.95 -15.09 4.53
C ASP A 30 2.54 -13.81 5.24
N PHE A 31 2.44 -12.71 4.46
CA PHE A 31 1.90 -11.42 4.90
C PHE A 31 0.81 -10.95 3.95
N PHE A 32 -0.33 -10.58 4.49
CA PHE A 32 -1.45 -10.01 3.74
C PHE A 32 -1.81 -8.65 4.34
N CYS A 33 -1.45 -7.58 3.65
CA CYS A 33 -1.60 -6.20 4.09
C CYS A 33 -2.81 -5.55 3.45
N LEU A 34 -3.66 -4.92 4.25
CA LEU A 34 -4.88 -4.25 3.79
C LEU A 34 -4.82 -2.76 4.07
N GLN A 35 -5.33 -1.98 3.12
CA GLN A 35 -5.55 -0.55 3.28
C GLN A 35 -7.03 -0.24 3.05
N GLU A 36 -7.44 0.90 3.59
CA GLU A 36 -8.82 1.39 3.50
C GLU A 36 -9.88 0.37 3.95
N THR A 37 -9.61 -0.26 5.09
CA THR A 37 -10.52 -1.28 5.65
C THR A 37 -11.88 -0.71 6.01
N LYS A 38 -11.95 0.59 6.39
CA LYS A 38 -13.17 1.30 6.84
C LYS A 38 -13.87 0.61 8.00
N MET A 39 -13.10 -0.15 8.79
CA MET A 39 -13.58 -0.98 9.89
C MET A 39 -13.49 -0.30 11.25
N GLN A 40 -14.23 -0.85 12.19
CA GLN A 40 -14.07 -0.62 13.63
C GLN A 40 -14.06 -1.98 14.33
N ALA A 41 -13.48 -2.04 15.52
CA ALA A 41 -13.43 -3.28 16.30
C ALA A 41 -14.83 -3.92 16.45
N GLY A 42 -14.90 -5.23 16.25
CA GLY A 42 -16.14 -6.02 16.40
C GLY A 42 -17.15 -5.93 15.26
N GLN A 43 -16.86 -5.25 14.14
CA GLN A 43 -17.76 -5.17 13.00
C GLN A 43 -17.71 -6.39 12.07
N LEU A 44 -16.60 -7.09 12.02
CA LEU A 44 -16.40 -8.31 11.26
C LEU A 44 -15.36 -9.14 11.98
N ASP A 45 -15.69 -10.39 12.26
CA ASP A 45 -14.75 -11.36 12.81
C ASP A 45 -14.11 -12.13 11.65
N LEU A 46 -12.86 -11.80 11.35
CA LEU A 46 -12.04 -12.46 10.34
C LEU A 46 -10.91 -13.21 11.02
N GLN A 47 -11.06 -14.51 11.06
CA GLN A 47 -10.02 -15.41 11.55
C GLN A 47 -9.62 -16.38 10.44
N PHE A 48 -8.33 -16.51 10.22
CA PHE A 48 -7.76 -17.46 9.28
C PHE A 48 -6.79 -18.37 10.04
N ASP A 49 -6.94 -19.67 9.87
CA ASP A 49 -6.10 -20.66 10.54
C ASP A 49 -4.62 -20.42 10.23
N GLY A 50 -3.81 -20.34 11.29
CA GLY A 50 -2.38 -20.08 11.18
C GLY A 50 -1.99 -18.62 11.01
N TYR A 51 -2.96 -17.68 10.99
CA TYR A 51 -2.66 -16.24 10.91
C TYR A 51 -2.97 -15.52 12.21
N GLN A 52 -2.11 -14.56 12.53
CA GLN A 52 -2.38 -13.47 13.46
C GLN A 52 -2.82 -12.25 12.68
N SER A 53 -3.63 -11.37 13.28
CA SER A 53 -4.07 -10.13 12.64
C SER A 53 -3.84 -8.92 13.54
N TYR A 54 -3.40 -7.84 12.91
CA TYR A 54 -3.14 -6.55 13.55
C TYR A 54 -3.94 -5.48 12.83
N TRP A 55 -4.63 -4.61 13.60
CA TRP A 55 -5.60 -3.65 13.07
C TRP A 55 -5.30 -2.26 13.59
N ASN A 56 -5.29 -1.28 12.70
CA ASN A 56 -5.23 0.13 13.03
C ASN A 56 -6.47 0.83 12.49
N TYR A 57 -7.37 1.22 13.39
CA TYR A 57 -8.64 1.84 13.02
C TYR A 57 -8.51 3.36 13.06
N ALA A 58 -9.18 4.04 12.12
CA ALA A 58 -9.34 5.49 12.23
C ALA A 58 -10.32 5.85 13.36
N GLU A 59 -10.10 6.99 14.02
CA GLU A 59 -11.07 7.54 14.97
C GLU A 59 -12.43 7.80 14.31
N LYS A 60 -12.40 8.26 13.06
CA LYS A 60 -13.59 8.48 12.25
C LYS A 60 -14.12 7.15 11.70
N LYS A 61 -15.33 6.77 12.12
CA LYS A 61 -15.99 5.54 11.67
C LYS A 61 -16.21 5.51 10.15
N GLY A 62 -15.98 4.35 9.53
CA GLY A 62 -16.18 4.14 8.10
C GLY A 62 -15.17 4.85 7.20
N TYR A 63 -14.00 5.17 7.72
CA TYR A 63 -12.96 5.92 7.04
C TYR A 63 -11.59 5.27 7.24
N SER A 64 -10.71 5.30 6.22
CA SER A 64 -9.31 4.83 6.29
C SER A 64 -9.17 3.46 6.97
N GLY A 65 -8.16 3.28 7.80
CA GLY A 65 -7.87 2.04 8.52
C GLY A 65 -7.03 1.06 7.72
N THR A 66 -6.12 0.38 8.43
CA THR A 66 -5.22 -0.63 7.87
C THR A 66 -5.30 -1.92 8.69
N ALA A 67 -4.92 -3.05 8.08
CA ALA A 67 -4.77 -4.32 8.76
C ALA A 67 -3.61 -5.13 8.17
N VAL A 68 -3.02 -5.99 8.96
CA VAL A 68 -2.02 -6.98 8.51
C VAL A 68 -2.40 -8.33 9.07
N PHE A 69 -2.45 -9.33 8.21
CA PHE A 69 -2.51 -10.74 8.58
C PHE A 69 -1.14 -11.36 8.30
N THR A 70 -0.63 -12.15 9.23
CA THR A 70 0.68 -12.81 9.08
C THR A 70 0.70 -14.18 9.73
N ARG A 71 1.41 -15.11 9.11
CA ARG A 71 1.75 -16.42 9.67
C ARG A 71 2.96 -16.38 10.59
N LEU A 72 3.79 -15.34 10.45
CA LEU A 72 5.02 -15.18 11.20
C LEU A 72 4.77 -14.32 12.44
N GLN A 73 5.42 -14.69 13.54
CA GLN A 73 5.33 -13.95 14.79
C GLN A 73 6.25 -12.71 14.71
N PRO A 74 5.73 -11.48 14.73
CA PRO A 74 6.58 -10.30 14.84
C PRO A 74 7.21 -10.19 16.24
N ILE A 75 8.39 -9.56 16.31
CA ILE A 75 9.05 -9.19 17.57
C ILE A 75 8.23 -8.11 18.27
N SER A 76 7.81 -7.10 17.50
CA SER A 76 6.97 -6.01 17.99
C SER A 76 6.02 -5.52 16.91
N VAL A 77 4.96 -4.82 17.33
CA VAL A 77 3.98 -4.18 16.44
C VAL A 77 3.78 -2.75 16.92
N SER A 78 3.88 -1.80 16.01
CA SER A 78 3.56 -0.39 16.29
C SER A 78 2.55 0.18 15.29
N TYR A 79 1.89 1.27 15.68
CA TYR A 79 0.81 1.89 14.95
C TYR A 79 1.09 3.39 14.80
N GLY A 80 0.95 3.90 13.56
CA GLY A 80 1.27 5.29 13.26
C GLY A 80 2.78 5.55 13.13
N MET A 81 3.17 6.80 13.25
CA MET A 81 4.56 7.26 13.14
C MET A 81 4.97 8.20 14.29
N ASP A 82 4.29 8.08 15.44
CA ASP A 82 4.47 8.94 16.64
C ASP A 82 4.20 10.42 16.36
N ARG A 83 3.19 10.70 15.51
CA ARG A 83 2.70 12.05 15.18
C ARG A 83 1.20 12.12 15.39
N THR A 84 0.78 12.78 16.47
CA THR A 84 -0.65 12.87 16.85
C THR A 84 -1.54 13.40 15.73
N GLU A 85 -1.04 14.34 14.92
CA GLU A 85 -1.74 14.89 13.76
C GLU A 85 -1.98 13.90 12.63
N HIS A 86 -1.18 12.83 12.55
CA HIS A 86 -1.22 11.82 11.49
C HIS A 86 -1.85 10.51 11.94
N ASP A 87 -1.70 10.15 13.22
CA ASP A 87 -1.99 8.80 13.70
C ASP A 87 -3.48 8.52 13.96
N ARG A 88 -4.34 9.56 13.91
CA ARG A 88 -5.79 9.42 14.12
C ARG A 88 -6.56 8.75 12.99
N GLU A 89 -5.93 8.59 11.83
CA GLU A 89 -6.59 8.04 10.64
C GLU A 89 -6.28 6.55 10.41
N GLY A 90 -5.51 5.90 11.30
CA GLY A 90 -5.23 4.45 11.23
C GLY A 90 -4.50 4.01 9.96
N ARG A 91 -3.48 4.79 9.54
CA ARG A 91 -2.84 4.67 8.22
C ARG A 91 -1.62 3.79 8.17
N ILE A 92 -0.98 3.50 9.31
CA ILE A 92 0.31 2.78 9.34
C ILE A 92 0.25 1.67 10.39
N ILE A 93 0.69 0.47 9.98
CA ILE A 93 1.05 -0.63 10.89
C ILE A 93 2.48 -1.02 10.55
N THR A 94 3.34 -1.07 11.54
CA THR A 94 4.70 -1.57 11.40
C THR A 94 4.87 -2.86 12.19
N LEU A 95 5.32 -3.92 11.53
CA LEU A 95 5.74 -5.17 12.15
C LEU A 95 7.27 -5.21 12.17
N GLU A 96 7.85 -5.38 13.32
CA GLU A 96 9.28 -5.69 13.46
C GLU A 96 9.46 -7.21 13.34
N MET A 97 10.13 -7.62 12.29
CA MET A 97 10.56 -9.01 12.08
C MET A 97 12.02 -9.17 12.52
N GLU A 98 12.55 -10.39 12.45
CA GLU A 98 13.94 -10.65 12.85
C GLU A 98 14.93 -9.88 11.98
N ASP A 99 14.75 -9.90 10.66
CA ASP A 99 15.71 -9.36 9.68
C ASP A 99 15.23 -8.07 8.99
N PHE A 100 13.97 -7.65 9.16
CA PHE A 100 13.41 -6.47 8.48
C PHE A 100 12.22 -5.87 9.25
N PHE A 101 11.85 -4.64 8.89
CA PHE A 101 10.55 -4.06 9.22
C PHE A 101 9.59 -4.20 8.03
N LEU A 102 8.34 -4.61 8.29
CA LEU A 102 7.25 -4.50 7.34
C LEU A 102 6.37 -3.31 7.72
N VAL A 103 6.27 -2.32 6.83
CA VAL A 103 5.44 -1.13 7.00
C VAL A 103 4.28 -1.17 6.01
N ASN A 104 3.07 -1.43 6.53
CA ASN A 104 1.82 -1.33 5.76
C ASN A 104 1.28 0.08 5.88
N VAL A 105 1.10 0.77 4.75
CA VAL A 105 0.71 2.19 4.72
C VAL A 105 -0.47 2.47 3.79
N TYR A 106 -1.34 3.39 4.22
CA TYR A 106 -2.36 4.03 3.40
C TYR A 106 -2.13 5.55 3.38
N THR A 107 -1.42 6.04 2.38
CA THR A 107 -1.07 7.46 2.25
C THR A 107 -2.32 8.32 2.07
N PRO A 108 -2.41 9.51 2.72
CA PRO A 108 -3.53 10.41 2.52
C PRO A 108 -3.70 10.82 1.06
N ASN A 109 -4.92 10.76 0.54
CA ASN A 109 -5.25 11.30 -0.77
C ASN A 109 -5.36 12.84 -0.72
N SER A 110 -4.85 13.55 -1.71
CA SER A 110 -4.93 15.02 -1.81
C SER A 110 -6.34 15.55 -2.06
N GLN A 111 -7.28 14.66 -2.42
CA GLN A 111 -8.69 14.91 -2.71
C GLN A 111 -8.96 15.81 -3.95
N GLU A 112 -10.20 15.80 -4.40
CA GLU A 112 -10.64 16.66 -5.49
C GLU A 112 -10.41 18.14 -5.16
N GLY A 113 -9.85 18.88 -6.10
CA GLY A 113 -9.46 20.28 -5.90
C GLY A 113 -8.25 20.46 -4.98
N LEU A 114 -7.49 19.40 -4.73
CA LEU A 114 -6.24 19.39 -3.96
C LEU A 114 -6.38 19.93 -2.53
N LYS A 115 -7.55 19.77 -1.93
CA LYS A 115 -7.89 20.33 -0.60
C LYS A 115 -6.98 19.85 0.53
N ARG A 116 -6.35 18.70 0.36
CA ARG A 116 -5.42 18.11 1.34
C ARG A 116 -3.98 18.03 0.84
N LEU A 117 -3.63 18.69 -0.27
CA LEU A 117 -2.27 18.59 -0.82
C LEU A 117 -1.22 19.10 0.17
N GLU A 118 -1.41 20.25 0.79
CA GLU A 118 -0.49 20.81 1.78
C GLU A 118 -0.28 19.85 2.97
N TYR A 119 -1.37 19.32 3.52
CA TYR A 119 -1.29 18.30 4.58
C TYR A 119 -0.53 17.05 4.11
N ARG A 120 -0.81 16.58 2.90
CA ARG A 120 -0.13 15.42 2.34
C ARG A 120 1.37 15.66 2.19
N MET A 121 1.79 16.83 1.76
CA MET A 121 3.23 17.14 1.64
C MET A 121 3.95 17.05 2.98
N THR A 122 3.36 17.59 4.04
CA THR A 122 3.88 17.45 5.41
C THR A 122 3.90 16.00 5.87
N TRP A 123 2.81 15.26 5.60
CA TRP A 123 2.70 13.84 5.95
C TRP A 123 3.80 12.99 5.26
N GLU A 124 4.09 13.27 3.98
CA GLU A 124 5.14 12.56 3.21
C GLU A 124 6.55 12.83 3.77
N ASP A 125 6.83 14.06 4.19
CA ASP A 125 8.11 14.40 4.84
C ASP A 125 8.28 13.65 6.16
N ASP A 126 7.25 13.65 7.00
CA ASP A 126 7.27 12.94 8.27
C ASP A 126 7.32 11.42 8.07
N PHE A 127 6.65 10.88 7.04
CA PHE A 127 6.72 9.46 6.70
C PHE A 127 8.11 9.04 6.24
N LEU A 128 8.75 9.83 5.37
CA LEU A 128 10.13 9.57 4.97
C LEU A 128 11.07 9.59 6.17
N HIS A 129 10.93 10.58 7.06
CA HIS A 129 11.73 10.66 8.28
C HIS A 129 11.52 9.42 9.16
N PHE A 130 10.28 8.99 9.36
CA PHE A 130 9.93 7.78 10.10
C PHE A 130 10.59 6.54 9.51
N LEU A 131 10.50 6.33 8.18
CA LEU A 131 11.15 5.20 7.52
C LEU A 131 12.67 5.24 7.71
N LYS A 132 13.30 6.40 7.55
CA LYS A 132 14.76 6.51 7.72
C LYS A 132 15.20 6.26 9.17
N GLN A 133 14.37 6.54 10.17
CA GLN A 133 14.65 6.16 11.56
C GLN A 133 14.59 4.64 11.76
N LEU A 134 13.59 3.95 11.21
CA LEU A 134 13.50 2.49 11.26
C LEU A 134 14.69 1.83 10.55
N GLU A 135 15.06 2.35 9.38
CA GLU A 135 16.14 1.81 8.55
C GLU A 135 17.51 1.85 9.22
N THR A 136 17.72 2.71 10.24
CA THR A 136 18.95 2.67 11.05
C THR A 136 19.13 1.38 11.84
N GLN A 137 18.06 0.58 12.00
CA GLN A 137 18.07 -0.65 12.78
C GLN A 137 18.04 -1.90 11.89
N LYS A 138 17.15 -1.91 10.91
CA LYS A 138 16.92 -3.04 9.97
C LYS A 138 16.43 -2.50 8.64
N PRO A 139 16.67 -3.21 7.52
CA PRO A 139 16.06 -2.86 6.24
C PRO A 139 14.54 -2.92 6.30
N ILE A 140 13.89 -2.23 5.37
CA ILE A 140 12.43 -2.05 5.39
C ILE A 140 11.81 -2.60 4.10
N ILE A 141 10.65 -3.23 4.27
CA ILE A 141 9.66 -3.47 3.21
C ILE A 141 8.48 -2.55 3.49
N VAL A 142 8.19 -1.61 2.60
CA VAL A 142 6.99 -0.77 2.62
C VAL A 142 5.99 -1.34 1.63
N CYS A 143 4.73 -1.46 2.01
CA CYS A 143 3.67 -1.80 1.07
C CYS A 143 2.42 -0.97 1.33
N GLY A 144 1.64 -0.75 0.29
CA GLY A 144 0.35 -0.12 0.42
C GLY A 144 -0.07 0.75 -0.74
N ASP A 145 -1.17 1.45 -0.53
CA ASP A 145 -1.68 2.48 -1.42
C ASP A 145 -0.97 3.81 -1.10
N LEU A 146 -0.05 4.20 -1.98
CA LEU A 146 0.71 5.45 -1.85
C LEU A 146 0.01 6.64 -2.54
N ASN A 147 -1.18 6.41 -3.11
CA ASN A 147 -2.02 7.45 -3.70
C ASN A 147 -1.27 8.37 -4.70
N VAL A 148 -0.29 7.83 -5.43
CA VAL A 148 0.48 8.55 -6.44
C VAL A 148 0.88 7.63 -7.59
N ALA A 149 0.67 8.05 -8.83
CA ALA A 149 1.31 7.49 -10.00
C ALA A 149 2.63 8.25 -10.22
N HIS A 150 3.78 7.55 -10.12
CA HIS A 150 5.09 8.22 -10.13
C HIS A 150 5.42 8.82 -11.50
N GLN A 151 5.36 8.00 -12.54
CA GLN A 151 5.76 8.35 -13.90
C GLN A 151 4.56 8.33 -14.86
N GLU A 152 4.73 8.90 -16.05
CA GLU A 152 3.68 8.88 -17.08
C GLU A 152 3.28 7.47 -17.51
N ILE A 153 4.17 6.50 -17.42
CA ILE A 153 3.90 5.08 -17.69
C ILE A 153 2.96 4.45 -16.64
N ASP A 154 2.83 5.07 -15.47
CA ASP A 154 2.05 4.54 -14.35
C ASP A 154 0.56 4.87 -14.40
N LEU A 155 0.10 5.58 -15.45
CA LEU A 155 -1.32 5.83 -15.67
C LEU A 155 -1.67 5.91 -17.15
N LYS A 156 -2.92 5.59 -17.48
CA LYS A 156 -3.39 5.51 -18.87
C LYS A 156 -3.36 6.84 -19.62
N ASN A 157 -3.73 7.93 -18.97
CA ASN A 157 -3.93 9.23 -19.61
C ASN A 157 -3.15 10.34 -18.89
N PRO A 158 -1.80 10.35 -18.93
CA PRO A 158 -1.00 11.27 -18.12
C PRO A 158 -1.28 12.74 -18.45
N LYS A 159 -1.39 13.09 -19.74
CA LYS A 159 -1.60 14.50 -20.16
C LYS A 159 -2.88 15.13 -19.61
N THR A 160 -3.97 14.36 -19.53
CA THR A 160 -5.26 14.87 -19.03
C THR A 160 -5.38 14.81 -17.51
N ASN A 161 -4.47 14.10 -16.84
CA ASN A 161 -4.45 13.96 -15.39
C ASN A 161 -3.35 14.77 -14.70
N MET A 162 -2.54 15.48 -15.46
CA MET A 162 -1.50 16.34 -14.88
C MET A 162 -2.13 17.39 -13.95
N GLY A 163 -1.63 17.45 -12.70
CA GLY A 163 -2.15 18.34 -11.67
C GLY A 163 -3.40 17.82 -10.94
N ASN A 164 -3.91 16.64 -11.28
CA ASN A 164 -4.95 16.00 -10.48
C ASN A 164 -4.35 15.29 -9.25
N ALA A 165 -5.16 15.10 -8.21
CA ALA A 165 -4.77 14.33 -7.03
C ALA A 165 -4.23 12.94 -7.43
N GLY A 166 -3.05 12.57 -6.92
CA GLY A 166 -2.32 11.36 -7.29
C GLY A 166 -1.39 11.52 -8.50
N PHE A 167 -1.41 12.69 -9.19
CA PHE A 167 -0.50 12.98 -10.30
C PHE A 167 -0.12 14.46 -10.38
N THR A 168 -0.01 15.14 -9.25
CA THR A 168 0.58 16.48 -9.16
C THR A 168 2.11 16.37 -9.20
N ASN A 169 2.79 17.46 -9.56
CA ASN A 169 4.26 17.50 -9.53
C ASN A 169 4.76 17.27 -8.10
N GLU A 170 4.12 17.89 -7.11
CA GLU A 170 4.48 17.81 -5.70
C GLU A 170 4.41 16.38 -5.18
N GLU A 171 3.34 15.63 -5.47
CA GLU A 171 3.19 14.23 -5.06
C GLU A 171 4.25 13.35 -5.73
N ARG A 172 4.51 13.54 -7.01
CA ARG A 172 5.51 12.79 -7.78
C ARG A 172 6.93 13.10 -7.33
N GLU A 173 7.24 14.37 -7.00
CA GLU A 173 8.54 14.77 -6.44
C GLU A 173 8.78 14.14 -5.07
N LYS A 174 7.77 14.11 -4.18
CA LYS A 174 7.87 13.44 -2.89
C LYS A 174 8.14 11.94 -3.04
N PHE A 175 7.43 11.28 -3.94
CA PHE A 175 7.69 9.87 -4.23
C PHE A 175 9.09 9.64 -4.83
N GLY A 176 9.54 10.52 -5.74
CA GLY A 176 10.92 10.51 -6.24
C GLY A 176 11.94 10.67 -5.13
N THR A 177 11.74 11.62 -4.21
CA THR A 177 12.59 11.82 -3.04
C THR A 177 12.64 10.57 -2.14
N LEU A 178 11.50 9.89 -1.96
CA LEU A 178 11.45 8.62 -1.22
C LEU A 178 12.34 7.55 -1.89
N LEU A 179 12.24 7.37 -3.20
CA LEU A 179 13.09 6.42 -3.94
C LEU A 179 14.57 6.83 -3.89
N ASP A 180 14.88 8.10 -4.10
CA ASP A 180 16.26 8.62 -4.07
C ASP A 180 16.90 8.49 -2.70
N SER A 181 16.11 8.33 -1.64
CA SER A 181 16.61 8.10 -0.28
C SER A 181 17.10 6.67 -0.02
N GLY A 182 17.02 5.77 -1.01
CA GLY A 182 17.53 4.39 -0.95
C GLY A 182 16.44 3.32 -0.97
N PHE A 183 15.24 3.64 -1.50
CA PHE A 183 14.18 2.65 -1.71
C PHE A 183 14.05 2.26 -3.18
N ILE A 184 13.72 1.00 -3.42
CA ILE A 184 13.49 0.41 -4.74
C ILE A 184 12.00 0.19 -4.93
N ASP A 185 11.42 0.71 -6.03
CA ASP A 185 10.12 0.30 -6.53
C ASP A 185 10.26 -1.11 -7.13
N THR A 186 9.79 -2.12 -6.41
CA THR A 186 10.02 -3.53 -6.78
C THR A 186 9.36 -3.91 -8.10
N PHE A 187 8.18 -3.35 -8.40
CA PHE A 187 7.52 -3.62 -9.67
C PHE A 187 8.35 -3.04 -10.83
N ARG A 188 8.80 -1.79 -10.75
CA ARG A 188 9.63 -1.17 -11.79
C ARG A 188 11.04 -1.77 -11.87
N TYR A 189 11.54 -2.36 -10.80
CA TYR A 189 12.79 -3.12 -10.83
C TYR A 189 12.70 -4.33 -11.77
N PHE A 190 11.59 -5.09 -11.74
CA PHE A 190 11.38 -6.25 -12.61
C PHE A 190 10.77 -5.89 -13.97
N HIS A 191 9.97 -4.82 -14.04
CA HIS A 191 9.18 -4.40 -15.20
C HIS A 191 9.41 -2.92 -15.55
N PRO A 192 10.67 -2.50 -15.87
CA PRO A 192 11.04 -1.09 -15.99
C PRO A 192 10.23 -0.35 -17.06
N ASP A 193 9.97 -1.00 -18.19
CA ASP A 193 9.37 -0.39 -19.37
C ASP A 193 8.00 -0.99 -19.75
N GLU A 194 7.36 -1.77 -18.86
CA GLU A 194 6.08 -2.42 -19.12
C GLU A 194 4.91 -1.44 -18.89
N PRO A 195 4.21 -0.95 -19.96
CA PRO A 195 3.09 -0.05 -19.84
C PRO A 195 1.79 -0.81 -19.57
N GLY A 196 0.77 -0.07 -19.12
CA GLY A 196 -0.58 -0.63 -19.00
C GLY A 196 -0.80 -1.55 -17.81
N ARG A 197 0.16 -1.59 -16.89
CA ARG A 197 0.06 -2.33 -15.62
C ARG A 197 -0.37 -1.38 -14.52
N TYR A 198 -1.62 -1.52 -14.11
CA TYR A 198 -2.26 -0.64 -13.15
C TYR A 198 -2.84 -1.42 -11.98
N SER A 199 -2.95 -0.76 -10.82
CA SER A 199 -3.48 -1.35 -9.60
C SER A 199 -4.85 -0.79 -9.19
N TRP A 200 -5.25 0.37 -9.74
CA TRP A 200 -6.50 1.04 -9.45
C TRP A 200 -7.22 1.52 -10.71
N TRP A 201 -8.58 1.43 -10.69
CA TRP A 201 -9.47 1.92 -11.74
C TRP A 201 -10.71 2.56 -11.13
N SER A 202 -11.05 3.77 -11.57
CA SER A 202 -12.30 4.40 -11.17
C SER A 202 -13.50 3.50 -11.49
N TYR A 203 -14.52 3.49 -10.62
CA TYR A 203 -15.80 2.83 -10.92
C TYR A 203 -16.57 3.51 -12.07
N ARG A 204 -16.16 4.71 -12.48
CA ARG A 204 -16.84 5.47 -13.54
C ARG A 204 -16.32 5.02 -14.91
N PHE A 205 -17.19 5.18 -15.93
CA PHE A 205 -16.85 5.04 -17.36
C PHE A 205 -16.27 3.67 -17.77
N ASN A 206 -16.61 2.61 -17.06
CA ASN A 206 -16.03 1.27 -17.30
C ASN A 206 -14.49 1.28 -17.33
N ALA A 207 -13.85 2.08 -16.47
CA ALA A 207 -12.42 2.31 -16.51
C ALA A 207 -11.61 1.01 -16.44
N ARG A 208 -11.98 0.05 -15.59
CA ARG A 208 -11.28 -1.25 -15.49
C ARG A 208 -11.39 -2.07 -16.75
N LYS A 209 -12.59 -2.14 -17.37
CA LYS A 209 -12.79 -2.85 -18.64
C LYS A 209 -11.95 -2.27 -19.79
N ASN A 210 -11.78 -0.95 -19.79
CA ASN A 210 -11.01 -0.21 -20.80
C ASN A 210 -9.51 -0.10 -20.42
N ASN A 211 -9.10 -0.69 -19.31
CA ASN A 211 -7.79 -0.53 -18.68
C ASN A 211 -7.34 0.94 -18.58
N ALA A 212 -8.28 1.83 -18.23
CA ALA A 212 -7.99 3.23 -17.94
C ALA A 212 -7.67 3.41 -16.44
N GLY A 213 -6.54 2.84 -16.04
CA GLY A 213 -6.12 2.71 -14.66
C GLY A 213 -4.89 3.53 -14.30
N TRP A 214 -4.53 3.43 -13.02
CA TRP A 214 -3.37 4.04 -12.40
C TRP A 214 -2.64 2.99 -11.56
N ARG A 215 -1.32 3.03 -11.51
CA ARG A 215 -0.49 2.27 -10.58
C ARG A 215 -0.18 3.16 -9.37
N ILE A 216 -0.87 2.90 -8.28
CA ILE A 216 -0.77 3.69 -7.04
C ILE A 216 -0.53 2.83 -5.79
N ASP A 217 -0.56 1.51 -5.95
CA ASP A 217 -0.21 0.52 -4.93
C ASP A 217 1.18 -0.03 -5.21
N TYR A 218 2.00 -0.13 -4.17
CA TYR A 218 3.43 -0.43 -4.31
C TYR A 218 3.92 -1.42 -3.27
N PHE A 219 5.01 -2.10 -3.61
CA PHE A 219 6.01 -2.60 -2.70
C PHE A 219 7.32 -1.83 -2.94
N LEU A 220 7.83 -1.19 -1.90
CA LEU A 220 9.14 -0.56 -1.89
C LEU A 220 10.02 -1.29 -0.89
N VAL A 221 11.30 -1.48 -1.20
CA VAL A 221 12.25 -2.11 -0.28
C VAL A 221 13.50 -1.27 -0.15
N SER A 222 14.15 -1.31 1.02
CA SER A 222 15.50 -0.76 1.19
C SER A 222 16.47 -1.37 0.18
N GLU A 223 17.39 -0.58 -0.37
CA GLU A 223 18.42 -1.04 -1.33
C GLU A 223 19.17 -2.29 -0.82
N GLU A 224 19.33 -2.44 0.49
CA GLU A 224 19.96 -3.59 1.14
C GLU A 224 19.24 -4.92 0.85
N LEU A 225 17.94 -4.90 0.56
CA LEU A 225 17.15 -6.08 0.22
C LEU A 225 17.12 -6.40 -1.27
N LYS A 226 17.78 -5.62 -2.11
CA LYS A 226 17.75 -5.76 -3.58
C LYS A 226 18.04 -7.17 -4.08
N ASP A 227 19.12 -7.74 -3.58
CA ASP A 227 19.57 -9.08 -3.99
C ASP A 227 18.69 -10.22 -3.42
N LYS A 228 17.73 -9.87 -2.57
CA LYS A 228 16.73 -10.78 -2.01
C LYS A 228 15.42 -10.81 -2.81
N LEU A 229 15.24 -9.90 -3.75
CA LEU A 229 14.03 -9.82 -4.56
C LEU A 229 13.97 -10.99 -5.55
N VAL A 230 12.82 -11.66 -5.61
CA VAL A 230 12.57 -12.79 -6.53
C VAL A 230 11.60 -12.40 -7.62
N SER A 231 10.46 -11.78 -7.25
CA SER A 231 9.48 -11.26 -8.21
C SER A 231 8.58 -10.20 -7.57
N ALA A 232 8.03 -9.32 -8.39
CA ALA A 232 6.95 -8.41 -8.01
C ALA A 232 5.92 -8.34 -9.14
N ASP A 233 4.62 -8.35 -8.79
CA ASP A 233 3.54 -8.33 -9.79
C ASP A 233 2.32 -7.55 -9.33
N ILE A 234 1.45 -7.24 -10.29
CA ILE A 234 0.14 -6.61 -10.10
C ILE A 234 -0.93 -7.59 -10.54
N LEU A 235 -1.77 -8.04 -9.61
CA LEU A 235 -2.73 -9.13 -9.82
C LEU A 235 -4.06 -8.59 -10.38
N SER A 236 -4.01 -7.99 -11.57
CA SER A 236 -5.11 -7.22 -12.19
C SER A 236 -6.41 -8.01 -12.40
N ASP A 237 -6.34 -9.33 -12.49
CA ASP A 237 -7.48 -10.22 -12.69
C ASP A 237 -8.34 -10.40 -11.43
N ILE A 238 -7.78 -10.10 -10.25
CA ILE A 238 -8.49 -10.22 -8.98
C ILE A 238 -9.46 -9.04 -8.82
N GLN A 239 -10.73 -9.40 -8.59
CA GLN A 239 -11.85 -8.48 -8.39
C GLN A 239 -12.20 -8.36 -6.91
N GLY A 240 -13.06 -7.41 -6.53
CA GLY A 240 -13.55 -7.23 -5.14
C GLY A 240 -13.46 -5.79 -4.66
N SER A 241 -12.49 -5.05 -5.18
CA SER A 241 -12.27 -3.62 -4.93
C SER A 241 -12.08 -2.88 -6.26
N ASP A 242 -12.02 -1.56 -6.24
CA ASP A 242 -11.54 -0.73 -7.35
C ASP A 242 -10.01 -0.76 -7.48
N HIS A 243 -9.31 -1.31 -6.47
CA HIS A 243 -7.93 -1.74 -6.59
C HIS A 243 -7.84 -3.26 -6.82
N CYS A 244 -6.73 -3.73 -7.36
CA CYS A 244 -6.32 -5.13 -7.31
C CYS A 244 -5.15 -5.30 -6.34
N PRO A 245 -4.88 -6.54 -5.86
CA PRO A 245 -3.71 -6.80 -5.04
C PRO A 245 -2.41 -6.59 -5.83
N VAL A 246 -1.36 -6.20 -5.12
CA VAL A 246 0.02 -6.27 -5.59
C VAL A 246 0.79 -7.32 -4.77
N GLU A 247 1.75 -7.96 -5.40
CA GLU A 247 2.51 -9.09 -4.85
C GLU A 247 4.01 -8.79 -4.85
N LEU A 248 4.67 -9.21 -3.79
CA LEU A 248 6.13 -9.30 -3.70
C LEU A 248 6.52 -10.69 -3.23
N VAL A 249 7.52 -11.31 -3.89
CA VAL A 249 8.20 -12.51 -3.42
C VAL A 249 9.66 -12.16 -3.17
N ALA A 250 10.16 -12.50 -1.97
CA ALA A 250 11.53 -12.22 -1.57
C ALA A 250 12.14 -13.39 -0.79
N ASP A 251 13.43 -13.59 -0.91
CA ASP A 251 14.19 -14.63 -0.20
C ASP A 251 14.91 -14.04 1.02
N ILE A 252 14.11 -13.74 2.04
CA ILE A 252 14.52 -13.16 3.31
C ILE A 252 14.30 -14.16 4.41
#